data_f3ab808be21672f30438f4a43431e665
#
_entry.id   f3ab808be21672f30438f4a43431e665
#
_cell.length_a   1.000
_cell.length_b   1.000
_cell.length_c   1.000
_cell.angle_alpha   90.00
_cell.angle_beta   90.00
_cell.angle_gamma   90.00
#
_symmetry.space_group_name_H-M   'P 1'
#
loop_
_entity.id
_entity.type
_entity.pdbx_description
1 polymer ?
#
loop_
_entity_poly.entity_id
_entity_poly.type
_entity_poly.pdbx_seq_one_letter_code
_entity_poly.pdbx_strand_id
1 'polypeptide(L)'
;MTIVDLLNLTAGTLITEPTITAINSVTVYPSKIDQGDLFISNDKEEIATALENGAYGIIYSDANIRTTDDEVAWIQVADIQKAAFKLIRYVLISREASFYLFTEHELSFMKMIVTQKSNVDILPNDWRKMFEKILNSEAKMFIGTDVVLMKMIKPDVATLNKEASCEIITDTLFKVTFKINNYIYQEKDITPFHVDILQRVVDYCDLHHFPYDLDRVRYTKHFVPVFIDGFLNAINPSKSDRVAIFTDNLQDVYKAREYVRYNGAWVKTIVLTPPKTKVDGVDRPNWYYSVDEARDVLKNAYYNYAFVYALDKAVLPKIKEEYSLFE
;
A
#
# COMPACT_ATOMS: atom_id res chain seq x y z
N MET A 1 -31.83 1.34 7.07
CA MET A 1 -31.38 1.89 8.37
C MET A 1 -32.21 3.12 8.68
N THR A 2 -32.69 3.30 9.92
CA THR A 2 -33.50 4.48 10.27
C THR A 2 -32.61 5.72 10.47
N ILE A 3 -33.20 6.92 10.31
CA ILE A 3 -32.48 8.17 10.59
C ILE A 3 -32.04 8.23 12.08
N VAL A 4 -32.86 7.72 12.98
CA VAL A 4 -32.52 7.67 14.40
C VAL A 4 -31.27 6.80 14.65
N ASP A 5 -31.18 5.64 13.97
CA ASP A 5 -29.98 4.79 14.05
C ASP A 5 -28.73 5.51 13.50
N LEU A 6 -28.90 6.24 12.40
CA LEU A 6 -27.81 7.05 11.80
C LEU A 6 -27.29 8.11 12.77
N LEU A 7 -28.18 8.86 13.40
CA LEU A 7 -27.81 9.88 14.38
C LEU A 7 -27.05 9.28 15.58
N ASN A 8 -27.57 8.18 16.11
CA ASN A 8 -26.93 7.48 17.23
C ASN A 8 -25.53 6.94 16.86
N LEU A 9 -25.41 6.30 15.68
CA LEU A 9 -24.15 5.74 15.19
C LEU A 9 -23.10 6.80 14.90
N THR A 10 -23.51 7.86 14.20
CA THR A 10 -22.56 8.91 13.76
C THR A 10 -22.29 9.93 14.85
N ALA A 11 -23.15 10.03 15.86
CA ALA A 11 -23.22 11.14 16.81
C ALA A 11 -23.47 12.47 16.09
N GLY A 12 -24.30 12.42 15.03
CA GLY A 12 -24.65 13.58 14.22
C GLY A 12 -25.88 14.31 14.76
N THR A 13 -26.03 15.55 14.33
CA THR A 13 -27.21 16.38 14.60
C THR A 13 -28.03 16.52 13.33
N LEU A 14 -29.32 16.18 13.39
CA LEU A 14 -30.26 16.42 12.31
C LEU A 14 -30.59 17.90 12.25
N ILE A 15 -30.47 18.51 11.08
CA ILE A 15 -30.66 19.96 10.88
C ILE A 15 -32.05 20.26 10.31
N THR A 16 -32.64 19.33 9.57
CA THR A 16 -33.96 19.42 8.96
C THR A 16 -34.96 18.47 9.62
N GLU A 17 -36.25 18.59 9.31
CA GLU A 17 -37.30 17.72 9.81
C GLU A 17 -37.96 16.96 8.63
N PRO A 18 -37.25 16.03 7.97
CA PRO A 18 -37.74 15.30 6.82
C PRO A 18 -38.88 14.36 7.20
N THR A 19 -39.79 14.14 6.27
CA THR A 19 -40.90 13.16 6.45
C THR A 19 -40.40 11.70 6.32
N ILE A 20 -39.25 11.50 5.69
CA ILE A 20 -38.61 10.19 5.53
C ILE A 20 -38.09 9.69 6.87
N THR A 21 -38.21 8.39 7.12
CA THR A 21 -37.79 7.77 8.37
C THR A 21 -36.62 6.79 8.21
N ALA A 22 -36.31 6.39 6.99
CA ALA A 22 -35.31 5.37 6.68
C ALA A 22 -34.52 5.66 5.39
N ILE A 23 -33.32 5.17 5.35
CA ILE A 23 -32.35 5.24 4.24
C ILE A 23 -32.16 3.84 3.65
N ASN A 24 -32.07 3.73 2.33
CA ASN A 24 -31.88 2.47 1.62
C ASN A 24 -30.42 1.99 1.70
N SER A 25 -29.50 2.76 1.16
CA SER A 25 -28.08 2.46 1.13
C SER A 25 -27.22 3.69 1.46
N VAL A 26 -25.92 3.54 1.46
CA VAL A 26 -24.96 4.61 1.77
C VAL A 26 -23.85 4.60 0.74
N THR A 27 -23.53 5.75 0.17
CA THR A 27 -22.38 5.91 -0.73
C THR A 27 -21.62 7.20 -0.48
N VAL A 28 -20.37 7.25 -0.97
CA VAL A 28 -19.49 8.43 -0.96
C VAL A 28 -19.21 8.97 -2.36
N TYR A 29 -19.90 8.42 -3.38
CA TYR A 29 -19.80 8.86 -4.78
C TYR A 29 -21.17 9.29 -5.31
N PRO A 30 -21.34 10.56 -5.75
CA PRO A 30 -22.64 11.07 -6.17
C PRO A 30 -23.19 10.33 -7.39
N SER A 31 -22.32 9.80 -8.26
CA SER A 31 -22.72 9.01 -9.43
C SER A 31 -23.29 7.62 -9.12
N LYS A 32 -23.22 7.19 -7.85
CA LYS A 32 -23.75 5.89 -7.39
C LYS A 32 -25.02 6.02 -6.55
N ILE A 33 -25.56 7.22 -6.45
CA ILE A 33 -26.78 7.48 -5.69
C ILE A 33 -27.98 6.90 -6.46
N ASP A 34 -28.74 6.10 -5.75
CA ASP A 34 -30.09 5.71 -6.11
C ASP A 34 -31.10 6.45 -5.19
N GLN A 35 -32.36 6.50 -5.63
CA GLN A 35 -33.41 7.16 -4.85
C GLN A 35 -33.55 6.55 -3.45
N GLY A 36 -33.45 7.36 -2.43
CA GLY A 36 -33.55 6.95 -1.03
C GLY A 36 -32.22 6.69 -0.34
N ASP A 37 -31.08 6.94 -0.99
CA ASP A 37 -29.75 6.72 -0.44
C ASP A 37 -29.26 7.87 0.43
N LEU A 38 -28.25 7.55 1.27
CA LEU A 38 -27.48 8.48 2.06
C LEU A 38 -26.15 8.79 1.36
N PHE A 39 -25.85 10.06 1.22
CA PHE A 39 -24.59 10.55 0.66
C PHE A 39 -23.69 11.18 1.74
N ILE A 40 -22.39 10.95 1.66
CA ILE A 40 -21.41 11.49 2.62
C ILE A 40 -20.36 12.30 1.88
N SER A 41 -20.37 13.64 2.03
CA SER A 41 -19.40 14.53 1.43
C SER A 41 -19.39 15.92 2.11
N ASN A 42 -18.26 16.65 1.97
CA ASN A 42 -18.14 18.07 2.25
C ASN A 42 -18.06 18.90 0.96
N ASP A 43 -18.07 18.27 -0.20
CA ASP A 43 -18.01 18.96 -1.48
C ASP A 43 -19.42 19.39 -1.92
N LYS A 44 -19.60 20.71 -2.15
CA LYS A 44 -20.90 21.29 -2.48
C LYS A 44 -21.43 20.86 -3.84
N GLU A 45 -20.55 20.66 -4.83
CA GLU A 45 -20.91 20.22 -6.18
C GLU A 45 -21.33 18.75 -6.16
N GLU A 46 -20.58 17.92 -5.42
CA GLU A 46 -20.94 16.52 -5.19
C GLU A 46 -22.29 16.39 -4.47
N ILE A 47 -22.56 17.24 -3.45
CA ILE A 47 -23.83 17.24 -2.72
C ILE A 47 -24.99 17.64 -3.65
N ALA A 48 -24.82 18.68 -4.46
CA ALA A 48 -25.84 19.09 -5.42
C ALA A 48 -26.18 17.96 -6.41
N THR A 49 -25.17 17.32 -6.96
CA THR A 49 -25.33 16.15 -7.84
C THR A 49 -26.03 14.98 -7.15
N ALA A 50 -25.70 14.72 -5.87
CA ALA A 50 -26.35 13.66 -5.10
C ALA A 50 -27.83 13.93 -4.86
N LEU A 51 -28.22 15.18 -4.61
CA LEU A 51 -29.61 15.60 -4.45
C LEU A 51 -30.39 15.45 -5.78
N GLU A 52 -29.78 15.86 -6.89
CA GLU A 52 -30.37 15.67 -8.23
C GLU A 52 -30.62 14.20 -8.57
N ASN A 53 -29.73 13.30 -8.09
CA ASN A 53 -29.83 11.86 -8.26
C ASN A 53 -30.78 11.18 -7.26
N GLY A 54 -31.37 11.93 -6.33
CA GLY A 54 -32.41 11.43 -5.42
C GLY A 54 -31.92 10.98 -4.06
N ALA A 55 -30.82 11.56 -3.55
CA ALA A 55 -30.38 11.31 -2.18
C ALA A 55 -31.45 11.77 -1.16
N TYR A 56 -31.76 10.90 -0.18
CA TYR A 56 -32.67 11.20 0.91
C TYR A 56 -31.98 11.67 2.19
N GLY A 57 -30.66 11.54 2.25
CA GLY A 57 -29.87 12.02 3.37
C GLY A 57 -28.49 12.48 2.94
N ILE A 58 -27.99 13.50 3.63
CA ILE A 58 -26.64 14.04 3.45
C ILE A 58 -25.94 14.07 4.80
N ILE A 59 -24.76 13.41 4.91
CA ILE A 59 -23.84 13.59 6.03
C ILE A 59 -22.70 14.51 5.62
N TYR A 60 -22.50 15.57 6.40
CA TYR A 60 -21.46 16.57 6.17
C TYR A 60 -20.87 17.09 7.49
N SER A 61 -19.69 17.73 7.44
CA SER A 61 -19.05 18.34 8.61
C SER A 61 -18.67 19.82 8.41
N ASP A 62 -18.65 20.33 7.18
CA ASP A 62 -18.36 21.73 6.91
C ASP A 62 -19.54 22.62 7.25
N ALA A 63 -19.38 23.53 8.21
CA ALA A 63 -20.40 24.48 8.64
C ALA A 63 -20.84 25.50 7.55
N ASN A 64 -20.10 25.61 6.43
CA ASN A 64 -20.44 26.47 5.30
C ASN A 64 -21.38 25.81 4.28
N ILE A 65 -21.76 24.56 4.50
CA ILE A 65 -22.78 23.87 3.70
C ILE A 65 -24.15 24.35 4.17
N ARG A 66 -24.96 24.77 3.22
CA ARG A 66 -26.34 25.21 3.46
C ARG A 66 -27.30 24.10 3.10
N THR A 67 -28.28 23.87 3.94
CA THR A 67 -29.42 23.02 3.63
C THR A 67 -30.28 23.69 2.54
N THR A 68 -30.66 22.94 1.52
CA THR A 68 -31.37 23.45 0.35
C THR A 68 -32.77 22.83 0.20
N ASP A 69 -33.04 21.72 0.90
CA ASP A 69 -34.30 20.97 0.83
C ASP A 69 -34.60 20.41 2.23
N ASP A 70 -35.77 20.78 2.77
CA ASP A 70 -36.20 20.36 4.10
C ASP A 70 -36.72 18.91 4.13
N GLU A 71 -37.03 18.32 3.00
CA GLU A 71 -37.45 16.92 2.88
C GLU A 71 -36.25 15.95 2.91
N VAL A 72 -35.05 16.47 2.77
CA VAL A 72 -33.79 15.68 2.87
C VAL A 72 -33.26 15.69 4.31
N ALA A 73 -32.81 14.56 4.80
CA ALA A 73 -32.19 14.44 6.12
C ALA A 73 -30.76 15.00 6.11
N TRP A 74 -30.60 16.27 6.48
CA TRP A 74 -29.29 16.89 6.62
C TRP A 74 -28.70 16.61 8.00
N ILE A 75 -27.63 15.80 8.03
CA ILE A 75 -27.00 15.33 9.26
C ILE A 75 -25.60 15.94 9.38
N GLN A 76 -25.43 16.86 10.29
CA GLN A 76 -24.13 17.46 10.58
C GLN A 76 -23.35 16.60 11.58
N VAL A 77 -22.10 16.26 11.24
CA VAL A 77 -21.17 15.48 12.09
C VAL A 77 -19.89 16.27 12.33
N ALA A 78 -19.10 15.87 13.34
CA ALA A 78 -17.81 16.47 13.60
C ALA A 78 -16.74 16.11 12.55
N ASP A 79 -16.86 14.93 11.92
CA ASP A 79 -15.87 14.40 10.97
C ASP A 79 -16.56 13.34 10.09
N ILE A 80 -16.64 13.60 8.78
CA ILE A 80 -17.33 12.70 7.83
C ILE A 80 -16.64 11.35 7.71
N GLN A 81 -15.30 11.31 7.77
CA GLN A 81 -14.54 10.08 7.66
C GLN A 81 -14.82 9.16 8.86
N LYS A 82 -14.79 9.72 10.09
CA LYS A 82 -15.15 8.96 11.29
C LYS A 82 -16.59 8.49 11.26
N ALA A 83 -17.53 9.29 10.77
CA ALA A 83 -18.92 8.90 10.61
C ALA A 83 -19.05 7.72 9.63
N ALA A 84 -18.40 7.81 8.47
CA ALA A 84 -18.38 6.74 7.47
C ALA A 84 -17.83 5.41 8.05
N PHE A 85 -16.72 5.45 8.79
CA PHE A 85 -16.17 4.23 9.40
C PHE A 85 -17.02 3.66 10.53
N LYS A 86 -17.80 4.48 11.25
CA LYS A 86 -18.81 3.97 12.20
C LYS A 86 -19.93 3.22 11.48
N LEU A 87 -20.37 3.72 10.32
CA LEU A 87 -21.35 3.03 9.48
C LEU A 87 -20.83 1.70 8.94
N ILE A 88 -19.58 1.67 8.45
CA ILE A 88 -18.92 0.41 8.05
C ILE A 88 -18.94 -0.60 9.20
N ARG A 89 -18.52 -0.20 10.42
CA ARG A 89 -18.52 -1.11 11.58
C ARG A 89 -19.91 -1.67 11.87
N TYR A 90 -20.94 -0.86 11.75
CA TYR A 90 -22.31 -1.30 11.93
C TYR A 90 -22.71 -2.37 10.91
N VAL A 91 -22.42 -2.13 9.61
CA VAL A 91 -22.69 -3.10 8.55
C VAL A 91 -21.89 -4.40 8.78
N LEU A 92 -20.65 -4.29 9.26
CA LEU A 92 -19.79 -5.45 9.53
C LEU A 92 -20.19 -6.28 10.74
N ILE A 93 -21.04 -5.79 11.65
CA ILE A 93 -21.57 -6.58 12.79
C ILE A 93 -22.27 -7.86 12.29
N SER A 94 -23.00 -7.77 11.20
CA SER A 94 -23.71 -8.91 10.59
C SER A 94 -22.84 -9.76 9.66
N ARG A 95 -21.61 -9.34 9.37
CA ARG A 95 -20.67 -10.03 8.48
C ARG A 95 -19.51 -10.55 9.30
N GLU A 96 -19.28 -11.85 9.28
CA GLU A 96 -18.09 -12.47 9.89
C GLU A 96 -16.84 -12.16 9.06
N ALA A 97 -16.45 -10.89 9.01
CA ALA A 97 -15.31 -10.44 8.22
C ALA A 97 -14.03 -10.32 9.06
N SER A 98 -12.94 -10.84 8.54
CA SER A 98 -11.59 -10.72 9.13
C SER A 98 -10.80 -9.63 8.46
N PHE A 99 -10.03 -8.88 9.24
CA PHE A 99 -9.20 -7.78 8.76
C PHE A 99 -7.75 -8.00 9.17
N TYR A 100 -6.84 -7.81 8.19
CA TYR A 100 -5.40 -7.98 8.38
C TYR A 100 -4.65 -6.74 7.91
N LEU A 101 -3.76 -6.25 8.75
CA LEU A 101 -2.85 -5.17 8.43
C LEU A 101 -1.51 -5.76 7.97
N PHE A 102 -1.21 -5.57 6.70
CA PHE A 102 0.06 -5.96 6.09
C PHE A 102 0.97 -4.75 5.92
N THR A 103 2.27 -4.99 5.93
CA THR A 103 3.24 -4.06 5.37
C THR A 103 3.19 -4.10 3.83
N GLU A 104 3.75 -3.09 3.15
CA GLU A 104 3.80 -3.06 1.69
C GLU A 104 4.62 -4.24 1.12
N HIS A 105 5.69 -4.66 1.81
CA HIS A 105 6.46 -5.84 1.42
C HIS A 105 5.64 -7.13 1.58
N GLU A 106 4.97 -7.32 2.70
CA GLU A 106 4.11 -8.49 2.93
C GLU A 106 3.03 -8.60 1.86
N LEU A 107 2.35 -7.48 1.55
CA LEU A 107 1.35 -7.44 0.49
C LEU A 107 1.94 -7.73 -0.90
N SER A 108 3.15 -7.23 -1.16
CA SER A 108 3.86 -7.47 -2.43
C SER A 108 4.23 -8.94 -2.59
N PHE A 109 4.75 -9.59 -1.54
CA PHE A 109 5.02 -11.02 -1.57
C PHE A 109 3.74 -11.84 -1.72
N MET A 110 2.68 -11.53 -0.96
CA MET A 110 1.40 -12.22 -1.11
C MET A 110 0.87 -12.16 -2.55
N LYS A 111 0.86 -10.99 -3.17
CA LYS A 111 0.44 -10.82 -4.57
C LYS A 111 1.30 -11.60 -5.56
N MET A 112 2.57 -11.80 -5.21
CA MET A 112 3.54 -12.49 -6.06
C MET A 112 3.39 -14.01 -6.00
N ILE A 113 3.26 -14.57 -4.78
CA ILE A 113 3.31 -16.03 -4.58
C ILE A 113 1.95 -16.71 -4.63
N VAL A 114 0.87 -16.05 -4.23
CA VAL A 114 -0.48 -16.66 -4.26
C VAL A 114 -0.92 -16.93 -5.69
N THR A 115 -1.32 -18.18 -5.96
CA THR A 115 -1.57 -18.67 -7.33
C THR A 115 -3.03 -18.64 -7.73
N GLN A 116 -3.96 -18.68 -6.78
CA GLN A 116 -5.39 -18.67 -7.04
C GLN A 116 -6.05 -17.44 -6.39
N LYS A 117 -7.08 -16.92 -7.05
CA LYS A 117 -7.92 -15.87 -6.45
C LYS A 117 -8.64 -16.48 -5.25
N SER A 118 -8.30 -16.03 -4.07
CA SER A 118 -8.96 -16.36 -2.81
C SER A 118 -10.10 -15.36 -2.55
N ASN A 119 -10.98 -15.69 -1.63
CA ASN A 119 -12.05 -14.78 -1.17
C ASN A 119 -11.48 -13.67 -0.26
N VAL A 120 -10.50 -12.93 -0.80
CA VAL A 120 -9.76 -11.85 -0.13
C VAL A 120 -9.81 -10.60 -0.96
N ASP A 121 -10.19 -9.50 -0.35
CA ASP A 121 -10.11 -8.17 -0.93
C ASP A 121 -8.97 -7.35 -0.35
N ILE A 122 -8.17 -6.77 -1.26
CA ILE A 122 -7.12 -5.83 -0.91
C ILE A 122 -7.74 -4.43 -0.87
N LEU A 123 -7.66 -3.78 0.27
CA LEU A 123 -8.21 -2.46 0.49
C LEU A 123 -7.27 -1.36 -0.03
N PRO A 124 -7.79 -0.34 -0.70
CA PRO A 124 -7.00 0.81 -1.12
C PRO A 124 -6.67 1.74 0.05
N ASN A 125 -5.59 2.53 -0.07
CA ASN A 125 -5.17 3.52 0.92
C ASN A 125 -5.88 4.89 0.75
N ASP A 126 -7.09 4.85 0.22
CA ASP A 126 -8.01 5.99 0.11
C ASP A 126 -9.31 5.64 0.83
N TRP A 127 -9.76 6.45 1.77
CA TRP A 127 -10.88 6.12 2.64
C TRP A 127 -12.21 5.98 1.88
N ARG A 128 -12.46 6.79 0.83
CA ARG A 128 -13.70 6.71 0.02
C ARG A 128 -13.74 5.41 -0.78
N LYS A 129 -12.61 5.08 -1.44
CA LYS A 129 -12.49 3.82 -2.19
C LYS A 129 -12.56 2.60 -1.26
N MET A 130 -11.95 2.71 -0.07
CA MET A 130 -12.00 1.66 0.95
C MET A 130 -13.43 1.45 1.45
N PHE A 131 -14.14 2.53 1.75
CA PHE A 131 -15.55 2.52 2.17
C PHE A 131 -16.43 1.78 1.17
N GLU A 132 -16.41 2.23 -0.08
CA GLU A 132 -17.18 1.61 -1.16
C GLU A 132 -16.81 0.14 -1.40
N LYS A 133 -15.51 -0.16 -1.34
CA LYS A 133 -15.07 -1.54 -1.55
C LYS A 133 -15.59 -2.48 -0.47
N ILE A 134 -15.56 -2.08 0.79
CA ILE A 134 -16.05 -2.90 1.90
C ILE A 134 -17.57 -3.10 1.81
N LEU A 135 -18.32 -2.05 1.49
CA LEU A 135 -19.78 -2.13 1.39
C LEU A 135 -20.23 -3.06 0.27
N ASN A 136 -19.57 -2.99 -0.88
CA ASN A 136 -19.95 -3.71 -2.10
C ASN A 136 -19.25 -5.07 -2.26
N SER A 137 -18.38 -5.47 -1.31
CA SER A 137 -17.68 -6.74 -1.37
C SER A 137 -18.41 -7.83 -0.60
N GLU A 138 -18.41 -9.03 -1.15
CA GLU A 138 -18.83 -10.27 -0.48
C GLU A 138 -17.65 -11.00 0.19
N ALA A 139 -16.43 -10.45 0.10
CA ALA A 139 -15.26 -11.05 0.70
C ALA A 139 -15.40 -11.17 2.22
N LYS A 140 -14.94 -12.30 2.76
CA LYS A 140 -14.87 -12.53 4.21
C LYS A 140 -13.53 -12.10 4.81
N MET A 141 -12.57 -11.73 3.98
CA MET A 141 -11.24 -11.36 4.41
C MET A 141 -10.78 -10.10 3.68
N PHE A 142 -10.29 -9.15 4.44
CA PHE A 142 -9.80 -7.86 3.94
C PHE A 142 -8.36 -7.62 4.39
N ILE A 143 -7.50 -7.24 3.45
CA ILE A 143 -6.10 -6.90 3.71
C ILE A 143 -5.88 -5.43 3.32
N GLY A 144 -5.34 -4.65 4.23
CA GLY A 144 -4.95 -3.25 4.00
C GLY A 144 -3.54 -2.97 4.47
N THR A 145 -2.93 -1.90 3.97
CA THR A 145 -1.58 -1.46 4.37
C THR A 145 -1.59 -0.12 5.11
N ASP A 146 -2.67 0.65 5.04
CA ASP A 146 -2.81 1.90 5.80
C ASP A 146 -3.20 1.62 7.25
N VAL A 147 -2.25 1.87 8.17
CA VAL A 147 -2.41 1.63 9.61
C VAL A 147 -3.56 2.45 10.19
N VAL A 148 -3.72 3.70 9.76
CA VAL A 148 -4.72 4.62 10.30
C VAL A 148 -6.11 4.19 9.88
N LEU A 149 -6.32 3.97 8.59
CA LEU A 149 -7.61 3.56 8.03
C LEU A 149 -8.03 2.19 8.57
N MET A 150 -7.10 1.23 8.61
CA MET A 150 -7.38 -0.13 9.12
C MET A 150 -7.79 -0.12 10.60
N LYS A 151 -7.12 0.67 11.44
CA LYS A 151 -7.50 0.84 12.85
C LYS A 151 -8.81 1.61 13.05
N MET A 152 -9.20 2.45 12.10
CA MET A 152 -10.53 3.06 12.10
C MET A 152 -11.64 2.04 11.85
N ILE A 153 -11.39 0.97 11.10
CA ILE A 153 -12.34 -0.13 10.90
C ILE A 153 -12.32 -1.06 12.11
N LYS A 154 -11.13 -1.54 12.47
CA LYS A 154 -10.92 -2.51 13.56
C LYS A 154 -9.71 -2.08 14.38
N PRO A 155 -9.90 -1.52 15.60
CA PRO A 155 -8.80 -1.02 16.43
C PRO A 155 -7.75 -2.09 16.77
N ASP A 156 -8.18 -3.34 16.92
CA ASP A 156 -7.40 -4.55 17.18
C ASP A 156 -7.12 -5.38 15.92
N VAL A 157 -6.94 -4.70 14.76
CA VAL A 157 -6.66 -5.37 13.50
C VAL A 157 -5.46 -6.31 13.61
N ALA A 158 -5.62 -7.54 13.11
CA ALA A 158 -4.57 -8.55 13.16
C ALA A 158 -3.39 -8.17 12.23
N THR A 159 -2.18 -8.48 12.69
CA THR A 159 -0.94 -8.37 11.90
C THR A 159 -0.32 -9.75 11.73
N LEU A 160 0.57 -9.93 10.76
CA LEU A 160 1.31 -11.17 10.61
C LEU A 160 2.26 -11.39 11.79
N ASN A 161 2.59 -12.66 12.05
CA ASN A 161 3.50 -13.03 13.14
C ASN A 161 4.91 -12.44 12.90
N LYS A 162 5.32 -11.49 13.72
CA LYS A 162 6.62 -10.81 13.59
C LYS A 162 7.82 -11.66 14.02
N GLU A 163 7.56 -12.74 14.74
CA GLU A 163 8.61 -13.67 15.23
C GLU A 163 8.91 -14.79 14.24
N ALA A 164 8.17 -14.86 13.12
CA ALA A 164 8.47 -15.81 12.07
C ALA A 164 9.89 -15.58 11.54
N SER A 165 10.67 -16.63 11.48
CA SER A 165 12.04 -16.65 10.98
C SER A 165 12.24 -17.80 10.00
N CYS A 166 13.17 -17.63 9.07
CA CYS A 166 13.48 -18.60 8.04
C CYS A 166 14.96 -19.01 8.12
N GLU A 167 15.25 -20.28 7.86
CA GLU A 167 16.61 -20.78 7.78
C GLU A 167 17.27 -20.31 6.47
N ILE A 168 18.24 -19.40 6.57
CA ILE A 168 19.08 -18.98 5.45
C ILE A 168 20.29 -19.91 5.37
N ILE A 169 20.50 -20.54 4.20
CA ILE A 169 21.61 -21.48 3.96
C ILE A 169 22.81 -20.73 3.39
N THR A 170 22.60 -19.92 2.36
CA THR A 170 23.60 -19.02 1.78
C THR A 170 22.96 -17.73 1.32
N ASP A 171 23.68 -16.62 1.40
CA ASP A 171 23.16 -15.32 0.99
C ASP A 171 24.22 -14.40 0.39
N THR A 172 23.74 -13.55 -0.47
CA THR A 172 24.33 -12.29 -0.88
C THR A 172 23.26 -11.19 -0.69
N LEU A 173 23.64 -9.91 -0.84
CA LEU A 173 22.61 -8.84 -0.80
C LEU A 173 21.48 -9.05 -1.81
N PHE A 174 21.74 -9.75 -2.91
CA PHE A 174 20.82 -9.87 -4.05
C PHE A 174 20.26 -11.26 -4.27
N LYS A 175 20.87 -12.30 -3.73
CA LYS A 175 20.43 -13.69 -3.91
C LYS A 175 20.53 -14.45 -2.62
N VAL A 176 19.47 -15.20 -2.32
CA VAL A 176 19.43 -16.00 -1.09
C VAL A 176 18.96 -17.42 -1.40
N THR A 177 19.65 -18.39 -0.80
CA THR A 177 19.19 -19.76 -0.69
C THR A 177 18.64 -19.96 0.72
N PHE A 178 17.38 -20.34 0.82
CA PHE A 178 16.68 -20.49 2.10
C PHE A 178 15.81 -21.74 2.11
N LYS A 179 15.38 -22.15 3.29
CA LYS A 179 14.54 -23.32 3.52
C LYS A 179 13.21 -22.92 4.16
N ILE A 180 12.11 -23.29 3.49
CA ILE A 180 10.75 -23.14 3.99
C ILE A 180 10.01 -24.48 3.84
N ASN A 181 9.30 -24.91 4.89
CA ASN A 181 8.50 -26.14 4.87
C ASN A 181 9.27 -27.37 4.38
N ASN A 182 10.52 -27.53 4.80
CA ASN A 182 11.44 -28.60 4.40
C ASN A 182 11.92 -28.59 2.92
N TYR A 183 11.54 -27.59 2.13
CA TYR A 183 12.04 -27.39 0.77
C TYR A 183 13.11 -26.31 0.73
N ILE A 184 14.13 -26.53 -0.10
CA ILE A 184 15.24 -25.59 -0.31
C ILE A 184 14.97 -24.82 -1.60
N TYR A 185 14.95 -23.50 -1.51
CA TYR A 185 14.79 -22.57 -2.63
C TYR A 185 16.12 -21.90 -2.92
N GLN A 186 16.75 -22.28 -4.03
CA GLN A 186 18.13 -21.87 -4.35
C GLN A 186 18.14 -20.55 -5.11
N GLU A 187 19.10 -19.69 -4.75
CA GLU A 187 19.47 -18.44 -5.44
C GLU A 187 18.28 -17.55 -5.88
N LYS A 188 17.27 -17.45 -5.00
CA LYS A 188 16.11 -16.58 -5.27
C LYS A 188 16.51 -15.11 -5.25
N ASP A 189 15.89 -14.30 -6.13
CA ASP A 189 16.09 -12.85 -6.22
C ASP A 189 15.36 -12.15 -5.06
N ILE A 190 15.95 -12.22 -3.88
CA ILE A 190 15.45 -11.64 -2.63
C ILE A 190 16.63 -11.22 -1.77
N THR A 191 16.43 -10.22 -0.92
CA THR A 191 17.45 -9.82 0.07
C THR A 191 17.34 -10.65 1.35
N PRO A 192 18.45 -10.88 2.09
CA PRO A 192 18.41 -11.65 3.33
C PRO A 192 17.37 -11.13 4.35
N PHE A 193 17.28 -9.81 4.50
CA PHE A 193 16.38 -9.17 5.46
C PHE A 193 14.90 -9.14 5.01
N HIS A 194 14.57 -9.64 3.82
CA HIS A 194 13.21 -9.85 3.35
C HIS A 194 12.74 -11.30 3.47
N VAL A 195 13.62 -12.26 3.75
CA VAL A 195 13.26 -13.67 3.84
C VAL A 195 12.30 -13.93 5.01
N ASP A 196 12.52 -13.30 6.18
CA ASP A 196 11.59 -13.41 7.29
C ASP A 196 10.22 -12.77 6.99
N ILE A 197 10.20 -11.72 6.16
CA ILE A 197 8.93 -11.13 5.70
C ILE A 197 8.18 -12.12 4.79
N LEU A 198 8.91 -12.78 3.89
CA LEU A 198 8.33 -13.85 3.06
C LEU A 198 7.79 -15.00 3.91
N GLN A 199 8.53 -15.44 4.95
CA GLN A 199 8.07 -16.50 5.86
C GLN A 199 6.74 -16.15 6.53
N ARG A 200 6.58 -14.91 7.01
CA ARG A 200 5.30 -14.46 7.59
C ARG A 200 4.13 -14.59 6.61
N VAL A 201 4.37 -14.27 5.34
CA VAL A 201 3.34 -14.39 4.31
C VAL A 201 3.03 -15.86 4.00
N VAL A 202 4.04 -16.73 4.02
CA VAL A 202 3.85 -18.18 3.88
C VAL A 202 3.04 -18.72 5.04
N ASP A 203 3.38 -18.40 6.29
CA ASP A 203 2.65 -18.82 7.48
C ASP A 203 1.18 -18.37 7.42
N TYR A 204 0.94 -17.14 6.91
CA TYR A 204 -0.41 -16.64 6.69
C TYR A 204 -1.15 -17.44 5.60
N CYS A 205 -0.48 -17.78 4.51
CA CYS A 205 -1.07 -18.61 3.45
C CYS A 205 -1.40 -20.01 3.97
N ASP A 206 -0.52 -20.62 4.74
CA ASP A 206 -0.73 -21.95 5.33
C ASP A 206 -1.90 -21.92 6.32
N LEU A 207 -1.98 -20.90 7.19
CA LEU A 207 -3.08 -20.73 8.16
C LEU A 207 -4.44 -20.61 7.48
N HIS A 208 -4.50 -19.93 6.33
CA HIS A 208 -5.75 -19.68 5.60
C HIS A 208 -5.95 -20.59 4.39
N HIS A 209 -5.07 -21.60 4.22
CA HIS A 209 -5.12 -22.57 3.13
C HIS A 209 -5.08 -21.93 1.73
N PHE A 210 -4.31 -20.84 1.57
CA PHE A 210 -4.09 -20.23 0.26
C PHE A 210 -2.99 -20.96 -0.50
N PRO A 211 -3.25 -21.44 -1.71
CA PRO A 211 -2.22 -22.05 -2.52
C PRO A 211 -1.21 -21.01 -3.00
N TYR A 212 0.07 -21.31 -2.85
CA TYR A 212 1.17 -20.43 -3.22
C TYR A 212 2.29 -21.17 -3.93
N ASP A 213 3.14 -20.43 -4.63
CA ASP A 213 4.30 -20.91 -5.36
C ASP A 213 5.52 -20.01 -5.07
N LEU A 214 6.50 -20.55 -4.34
CA LEU A 214 7.72 -19.83 -3.96
C LEU A 214 8.75 -19.77 -5.10
N ASP A 215 8.57 -20.50 -6.19
CA ASP A 215 9.41 -20.33 -7.37
C ASP A 215 9.19 -18.99 -8.07
N ARG A 216 8.08 -18.34 -7.78
CA ARG A 216 7.73 -17.02 -8.27
C ARG A 216 8.41 -15.87 -7.51
N VAL A 217 9.09 -16.16 -6.40
CA VAL A 217 9.75 -15.13 -5.57
C VAL A 217 10.79 -14.36 -6.37
N ARG A 218 10.64 -13.02 -6.34
CA ARG A 218 11.53 -12.02 -6.95
C ARG A 218 11.59 -10.81 -6.02
N TYR A 219 12.43 -9.83 -6.34
CA TYR A 219 12.41 -8.55 -5.64
C TYR A 219 11.03 -7.92 -5.67
N THR A 220 10.61 -7.36 -4.55
CA THR A 220 9.38 -6.56 -4.50
C THR A 220 9.58 -5.24 -5.23
N LYS A 221 8.48 -4.59 -5.63
CA LYS A 221 8.55 -3.24 -6.23
C LYS A 221 9.16 -2.18 -5.28
N HIS A 222 9.25 -2.48 -3.99
CA HIS A 222 9.78 -1.61 -2.94
C HIS A 222 11.30 -1.75 -2.73
N PHE A 223 11.94 -2.72 -3.41
CA PHE A 223 13.39 -2.90 -3.38
C PHE A 223 13.86 -3.51 -4.70
N VAL A 224 14.30 -2.67 -5.64
CA VAL A 224 14.59 -3.07 -7.02
C VAL A 224 16.06 -2.79 -7.34
N PRO A 225 16.96 -3.78 -7.27
CA PRO A 225 18.31 -3.62 -7.75
C PRO A 225 18.36 -3.64 -9.29
N VAL A 226 19.10 -2.70 -9.87
CA VAL A 226 19.39 -2.63 -11.30
C VAL A 226 20.90 -2.53 -11.49
N PHE A 227 21.48 -3.51 -12.15
CA PHE A 227 22.89 -3.52 -12.50
C PHE A 227 23.08 -2.62 -13.71
N ILE A 228 24.02 -1.66 -13.63
CA ILE A 228 24.16 -0.58 -14.64
C ILE A 228 25.60 -0.45 -15.10
N ASP A 229 25.75 0.02 -16.36
CA ASP A 229 27.01 0.47 -16.92
C ASP A 229 27.31 1.94 -16.61
N GLY A 230 28.44 2.47 -17.12
CA GLY A 230 28.81 3.88 -16.99
C GLY A 230 27.89 4.89 -17.68
N PHE A 231 26.98 4.43 -18.53
CA PHE A 231 25.97 5.23 -19.24
C PHE A 231 24.57 5.10 -18.61
N LEU A 232 24.47 4.39 -17.46
CA LEU A 232 23.23 4.07 -16.76
C LEU A 232 22.31 3.07 -17.49
N ASN A 233 22.80 2.35 -18.50
CA ASN A 233 22.03 1.28 -19.11
C ASN A 233 21.99 0.07 -18.19
N ALA A 234 20.82 -0.58 -18.08
CA ALA A 234 20.70 -1.84 -17.37
C ALA A 234 21.45 -2.94 -18.12
N ILE A 235 22.33 -3.67 -17.42
CA ILE A 235 23.16 -4.73 -17.98
C ILE A 235 23.10 -5.98 -17.10
N ASN A 236 23.66 -7.08 -17.63
CA ASN A 236 23.73 -8.33 -16.89
C ASN A 236 24.57 -8.16 -15.61
N PRO A 237 24.13 -8.70 -14.46
CA PRO A 237 24.86 -8.64 -13.19
C PRO A 237 26.34 -9.05 -13.28
N SER A 238 26.67 -10.06 -14.10
CA SER A 238 28.04 -10.55 -14.26
C SER A 238 28.99 -9.57 -14.97
N LYS A 239 28.45 -8.50 -15.58
CA LYS A 239 29.20 -7.50 -16.34
C LYS A 239 29.24 -6.13 -15.68
N SER A 240 28.63 -6.00 -14.48
CA SER A 240 28.54 -4.73 -13.78
C SER A 240 29.24 -4.76 -12.44
N ASP A 241 29.97 -3.72 -12.13
CA ASP A 241 30.51 -3.39 -10.81
C ASP A 241 29.67 -2.35 -10.06
N ARG A 242 28.59 -1.88 -10.68
CA ARG A 242 27.71 -0.82 -10.15
C ARG A 242 26.25 -1.27 -10.13
N VAL A 243 25.59 -1.03 -8.99
CA VAL A 243 24.17 -1.33 -8.82
C VAL A 243 23.45 -0.11 -8.31
N ALA A 244 22.38 0.28 -8.99
CA ALA A 244 21.40 1.24 -8.48
C ALA A 244 20.23 0.46 -7.83
N ILE A 245 19.97 0.70 -6.55
CA ILE A 245 18.93 0.02 -5.77
C ILE A 245 17.83 1.03 -5.47
N PHE A 246 16.71 0.88 -6.16
CA PHE A 246 15.53 1.75 -5.99
C PHE A 246 14.65 1.21 -4.88
N THR A 247 14.31 2.09 -3.92
CA THR A 247 13.46 1.73 -2.78
C THR A 247 12.61 2.91 -2.33
N ASP A 248 11.43 2.64 -1.84
CA ASP A 248 10.54 3.58 -1.15
C ASP A 248 10.57 3.40 0.39
N ASN A 249 11.46 2.54 0.90
CA ASN A 249 11.58 2.22 2.31
C ASN A 249 12.98 2.55 2.86
N LEU A 250 13.07 3.55 3.74
CA LEU A 250 14.34 3.93 4.36
C LEU A 250 14.93 2.84 5.28
N GLN A 251 14.10 1.98 5.85
CA GLN A 251 14.57 0.85 6.66
C GLN A 251 15.33 -0.18 5.82
N ASP A 252 14.94 -0.35 4.56
CA ASP A 252 15.65 -1.23 3.64
C ASP A 252 17.01 -0.64 3.25
N VAL A 253 17.10 0.69 3.09
CA VAL A 253 18.42 1.35 2.91
C VAL A 253 19.32 1.07 4.09
N TYR A 254 18.80 1.24 5.31
CA TYR A 254 19.56 0.98 6.54
C TYR A 254 20.04 -0.49 6.60
N LYS A 255 19.11 -1.46 6.47
CA LYS A 255 19.42 -2.89 6.55
C LYS A 255 20.41 -3.35 5.47
N ALA A 256 20.24 -2.87 4.23
CA ALA A 256 21.12 -3.22 3.14
C ALA A 256 22.54 -2.66 3.37
N ARG A 257 22.67 -1.44 3.90
CA ARG A 257 23.97 -0.86 4.24
C ARG A 257 24.62 -1.59 5.40
N GLU A 258 23.89 -1.97 6.44
CA GLU A 258 24.39 -2.80 7.52
C GLU A 258 24.89 -4.15 6.99
N TYR A 259 24.12 -4.80 6.14
CA TYR A 259 24.54 -6.04 5.48
C TYR A 259 25.86 -5.86 4.72
N VAL A 260 25.98 -4.80 3.91
CA VAL A 260 27.22 -4.50 3.17
C VAL A 260 28.37 -4.22 4.09
N ARG A 261 28.16 -3.50 5.19
CA ARG A 261 29.22 -3.19 6.16
C ARG A 261 29.81 -4.46 6.77
N TYR A 262 28.98 -5.47 7.05
CA TYR A 262 29.44 -6.74 7.64
C TYR A 262 30.08 -7.67 6.61
N ASN A 263 29.50 -7.78 5.41
CA ASN A 263 29.87 -8.81 4.45
C ASN A 263 30.76 -8.30 3.29
N GLY A 264 30.86 -6.99 3.11
CA GLY A 264 31.58 -6.39 1.98
C GLY A 264 32.19 -5.04 2.34
N ALA A 265 33.03 -4.96 3.34
CA ALA A 265 33.65 -3.71 3.82
C ALA A 265 34.40 -2.90 2.71
N TRP A 266 34.78 -3.55 1.62
CA TRP A 266 35.40 -2.92 0.44
C TRP A 266 34.39 -2.24 -0.50
N VAL A 267 33.10 -2.54 -0.34
CA VAL A 267 32.02 -1.98 -1.20
C VAL A 267 31.77 -0.52 -0.84
N LYS A 268 31.87 0.35 -1.82
CA LYS A 268 31.53 1.76 -1.66
C LYS A 268 30.04 1.99 -1.89
N THR A 269 29.39 2.59 -0.92
CA THR A 269 27.96 2.89 -0.98
C THR A 269 27.70 4.39 -1.01
N ILE A 270 26.72 4.80 -1.81
CA ILE A 270 26.12 6.15 -1.75
C ILE A 270 24.62 6.05 -1.51
N VAL A 271 24.03 7.10 -0.96
CA VAL A 271 22.59 7.20 -0.74
C VAL A 271 22.08 8.46 -1.40
N LEU A 272 21.10 8.33 -2.29
CA LEU A 272 20.41 9.44 -2.95
C LEU A 272 19.03 9.59 -2.36
N THR A 273 18.67 10.81 -1.96
CA THR A 273 17.36 11.11 -1.36
C THR A 273 16.85 12.48 -1.78
N PRO A 274 15.52 12.72 -1.70
CA PRO A 274 14.98 14.07 -1.72
C PRO A 274 15.61 14.94 -0.61
N PRO A 275 15.62 16.27 -0.78
CA PRO A 275 16.20 17.18 0.21
C PRO A 275 15.58 17.01 1.58
N LYS A 276 16.38 17.23 2.62
CA LYS A 276 15.98 17.15 4.04
C LYS A 276 15.56 15.76 4.53
N THR A 277 15.64 14.72 3.71
CA THR A 277 15.39 13.34 4.14
C THR A 277 16.52 12.90 5.06
N LYS A 278 16.18 12.45 6.28
CA LYS A 278 17.12 11.84 7.21
C LYS A 278 17.18 10.35 6.97
N VAL A 279 18.39 9.81 6.89
CA VAL A 279 18.64 8.38 6.71
C VAL A 279 19.52 7.90 7.84
N ASP A 280 19.07 6.91 8.60
CA ASP A 280 19.80 6.36 9.72
C ASP A 280 21.17 5.85 9.29
N GLY A 281 22.22 6.24 10.03
CA GLY A 281 23.60 5.88 9.74
C GLY A 281 24.19 6.55 8.49
N VAL A 282 23.58 7.63 7.96
CA VAL A 282 24.08 8.44 6.84
C VAL A 282 24.19 9.90 7.24
N ASP A 283 25.40 10.39 7.50
CA ASP A 283 25.60 11.78 7.89
C ASP A 283 25.32 12.77 6.75
N ARG A 284 25.66 12.40 5.53
CA ARG A 284 25.52 13.25 4.34
C ARG A 284 25.01 12.43 3.15
N PRO A 285 23.69 12.30 2.97
CA PRO A 285 23.12 11.71 1.75
C PRO A 285 23.34 12.66 0.57
N ASN A 286 23.41 12.13 -0.63
CA ASN A 286 23.38 12.89 -1.86
C ASN A 286 21.94 13.33 -2.11
N TRP A 287 21.66 14.62 -1.95
CA TRP A 287 20.34 15.14 -2.25
C TRP A 287 20.15 15.35 -3.74
N TYR A 288 18.95 15.09 -4.22
CA TYR A 288 18.52 15.42 -5.58
C TYR A 288 17.21 16.21 -5.52
N TYR A 289 17.09 17.23 -6.36
CA TYR A 289 15.90 18.08 -6.51
C TYR A 289 15.14 17.75 -7.80
N SER A 290 15.75 16.98 -8.70
CA SER A 290 15.18 16.54 -9.96
C SER A 290 15.68 15.14 -10.33
N VAL A 291 14.99 14.52 -11.29
CA VAL A 291 15.40 13.24 -11.86
C VAL A 291 16.75 13.34 -12.57
N ASP A 292 16.99 14.47 -13.24
CA ASP A 292 18.25 14.68 -13.98
C ASP A 292 19.44 14.83 -13.03
N GLU A 293 19.27 15.55 -11.90
CA GLU A 293 20.30 15.60 -10.86
C GLU A 293 20.60 14.21 -10.26
N ALA A 294 19.56 13.39 -10.03
CA ALA A 294 19.77 12.02 -9.55
C ALA A 294 20.56 11.18 -10.57
N ARG A 295 20.27 11.33 -11.88
CA ARG A 295 21.02 10.68 -12.96
C ARG A 295 22.47 11.15 -13.01
N ASP A 296 22.71 12.44 -12.85
CA ASP A 296 24.06 13.02 -12.85
C ASP A 296 24.89 12.46 -11.70
N VAL A 297 24.30 12.34 -10.50
CA VAL A 297 24.98 11.71 -9.37
C VAL A 297 25.26 10.22 -9.66
N LEU A 298 24.29 9.47 -10.15
CA LEU A 298 24.45 8.06 -10.52
C LEU A 298 25.52 7.86 -11.59
N LYS A 299 25.69 8.79 -12.51
CA LYS A 299 26.67 8.71 -13.59
C LYS A 299 28.09 9.06 -13.12
N ASN A 300 28.22 10.13 -12.33
CA ASN A 300 29.52 10.76 -12.05
C ASN A 300 30.12 10.36 -10.70
N ALA A 301 29.31 9.91 -9.72
CA ALA A 301 29.82 9.50 -8.43
C ALA A 301 30.57 8.14 -8.52
N TYR A 302 31.52 7.96 -7.60
CA TYR A 302 32.23 6.70 -7.47
C TYR A 302 31.61 5.82 -6.39
N TYR A 303 31.00 4.69 -6.78
CA TYR A 303 30.34 3.74 -5.91
C TYR A 303 30.26 2.35 -6.56
N ASN A 304 30.01 1.34 -5.73
CA ASN A 304 29.53 0.02 -6.17
C ASN A 304 28.01 -0.07 -6.03
N TYR A 305 27.45 0.38 -4.89
CA TYR A 305 26.00 0.36 -4.65
C TYR A 305 25.46 1.76 -4.38
N ALA A 306 24.48 2.18 -5.14
CA ALA A 306 23.72 3.42 -4.95
C ALA A 306 22.31 3.10 -4.46
N PHE A 307 21.97 3.49 -3.23
CA PHE A 307 20.61 3.39 -2.71
C PHE A 307 19.83 4.64 -3.12
N VAL A 308 18.82 4.49 -3.95
CA VAL A 308 18.01 5.57 -4.51
C VAL A 308 16.63 5.53 -3.87
N TYR A 309 16.40 6.42 -2.93
CA TYR A 309 15.13 6.51 -2.21
C TYR A 309 14.14 7.43 -2.93
N ALA A 310 12.86 7.01 -2.96
CA ALA A 310 11.73 7.77 -3.51
C ALA A 310 11.79 8.06 -5.02
N LEU A 311 12.57 7.29 -5.79
CA LEU A 311 12.51 7.24 -7.24
C LEU A 311 12.30 5.81 -7.72
N ASP A 312 11.66 5.68 -8.89
CA ASP A 312 11.49 4.41 -9.58
C ASP A 312 12.63 4.17 -10.59
N LYS A 313 12.90 2.91 -10.91
CA LYS A 313 13.89 2.52 -11.92
C LYS A 313 13.64 3.13 -13.31
N ALA A 314 12.42 3.61 -13.60
CA ALA A 314 12.08 4.31 -14.83
C ALA A 314 12.90 5.60 -15.05
N VAL A 315 13.60 6.08 -14.03
CA VAL A 315 14.56 7.20 -14.18
C VAL A 315 15.80 6.80 -14.99
N LEU A 316 16.13 5.50 -15.06
CA LEU A 316 17.21 5.02 -15.91
C LEU A 316 16.80 5.05 -17.38
N PRO A 317 17.76 5.22 -18.31
CA PRO A 317 17.47 5.13 -19.73
C PRO A 317 16.77 3.80 -20.06
N LYS A 318 15.75 3.85 -20.91
CA LYS A 318 15.18 2.62 -21.46
C LYS A 318 16.24 1.97 -22.34
N ILE A 319 16.45 0.67 -22.20
CA ILE A 319 17.28 -0.11 -23.12
C ILE A 319 16.72 0.16 -24.52
N LYS A 320 17.51 0.78 -25.39
CA LYS A 320 17.24 0.69 -26.81
C LYS A 320 17.49 -0.77 -27.16
N GLU A 321 16.47 -1.50 -27.60
CA GLU A 321 16.68 -2.79 -28.24
C GLU A 321 17.72 -2.57 -29.32
N GLU A 322 18.92 -3.15 -29.16
CA GLU A 322 19.88 -3.22 -30.26
C GLU A 322 19.21 -4.08 -31.33
N TYR A 323 18.68 -3.42 -32.34
CA TYR A 323 18.34 -4.12 -33.57
C TYR A 323 19.61 -4.81 -34.03
N SER A 324 19.61 -6.15 -33.97
CA SER A 324 20.64 -6.94 -34.62
C SER A 324 20.69 -6.53 -36.08
N LEU A 325 21.78 -5.92 -36.47
CA LEU A 325 22.01 -5.53 -37.90
C LEU A 325 22.41 -6.71 -38.77
N PHE A 326 22.24 -7.94 -38.24
CA PHE A 326 22.55 -9.20 -38.91
C PHE A 326 21.38 -10.17 -38.74
N GLU A 327 20.37 -10.04 -39.55
CA GLU A 327 19.57 -11.12 -40.14
C GLU A 327 19.82 -11.14 -41.64
#